data_02ce6c515dd501f12b2ae9d677c68261
#
_entry.id   02ce6c515dd501f12b2ae9d677c68261
#
_cell.length_a   1.000
_cell.length_b   1.000
_cell.length_c   1.000
_cell.angle_alpha   90.00
_cell.angle_beta   90.00
_cell.angle_gamma   90.00
#
_symmetry.space_group_name_H-M   'P 1'
#
loop_
_entity.id
_entity.type
_entity.pdbx_description
1 polymer ?
#
loop_
_entity_poly.entity_id
_entity_poly.type
_entity_poly.pdbx_seq_one_letter_code
_entity_poly.pdbx_strand_id
1 'polypeptide(L)'
;MPIVANTYRYVVGVDTHAATHTYAVIDCATGAVLDEATFPTTPAGLGRAIGWVERRTLISSGGDLDAVLIAVEGTGSYGALLSQHLTDAGFRVVEAPTPARMRGRGKSDTLDAVAAARSSLPMDTGELRDRRGTTSHDDQLRTALAVLSTAREQASTERTRAINALTALVRTHDLGIDARRKLTSSQIEQISRWRTRDEPLGAATARAHATTLARRVLELDQALAHNRTQLEELMRTHAPEQSQALLAAPGIGPVVAATVLVAWGHPGRVRSEAALAMIAGTAPIPASSGNTTRHRLNPGGDRRLNKAINTIVITRIRIDPTTRAYVERRRGEGKTDREIRRCLKRYITRQLYRTLTHTTAQPAPKQAPIAA
;
A
#
# COMPACT_ATOMS: atom_id res chain seq x y z
N MET A 1 8.70 25.40 14.85
CA MET A 1 7.36 25.20 14.29
C MET A 1 6.42 24.84 15.42
N PRO A 2 5.11 25.11 15.34
CA PRO A 2 4.20 24.80 16.43
C PRO A 2 4.04 23.27 16.57
N ILE A 3 4.13 22.79 17.81
CA ILE A 3 3.87 21.37 18.12
C ILE A 3 2.38 21.15 18.38
N VAL A 4 1.94 19.90 18.27
CA VAL A 4 0.53 19.50 18.47
C VAL A 4 0.01 20.00 19.81
N ALA A 5 0.77 19.82 20.89
CA ALA A 5 0.38 20.23 22.23
C ALA A 5 0.08 21.74 22.35
N ASN A 6 0.67 22.58 21.52
CA ASN A 6 0.47 24.04 21.53
C ASN A 6 -0.54 24.51 20.48
N THR A 7 -0.97 23.65 19.56
CA THR A 7 -1.87 24.00 18.43
C THR A 7 -3.29 23.55 18.68
N TYR A 8 -3.44 22.36 19.25
CA TYR A 8 -4.75 21.75 19.51
C TYR A 8 -5.07 21.82 20.99
N ARG A 9 -6.35 21.95 21.31
CA ARG A 9 -6.85 21.83 22.68
C ARG A 9 -6.98 20.38 23.10
N TYR A 10 -7.45 19.53 22.17
CA TYR A 10 -7.65 18.11 22.42
C TYR A 10 -6.99 17.24 21.37
N VAL A 11 -6.44 16.11 21.80
CA VAL A 11 -6.08 14.99 20.92
C VAL A 11 -6.92 13.78 21.33
N VAL A 12 -7.59 13.20 20.35
CA VAL A 12 -8.29 11.92 20.50
C VAL A 12 -7.45 10.83 19.88
N GLY A 13 -6.94 9.93 20.71
CA GLY A 13 -6.24 8.74 20.22
C GLY A 13 -7.22 7.61 20.00
N VAL A 14 -7.01 6.85 18.94
CA VAL A 14 -7.88 5.71 18.60
C VAL A 14 -7.05 4.49 18.31
N ASP A 15 -7.28 3.44 19.10
CA ASP A 15 -6.79 2.08 18.82
C ASP A 15 -7.87 1.29 18.07
N THR A 16 -7.50 0.70 16.92
CA THR A 16 -8.46 0.11 15.99
C THR A 16 -8.35 -1.40 15.89
N HIS A 17 -9.46 -2.09 16.15
CA HIS A 17 -9.61 -3.53 16.00
C HIS A 17 -10.78 -3.91 15.09
N ALA A 18 -10.87 -5.19 14.71
CA ALA A 18 -11.89 -5.68 13.78
C ALA A 18 -13.32 -5.50 14.30
N ALA A 19 -13.56 -5.71 15.59
CA ALA A 19 -14.90 -5.68 16.18
C ALA A 19 -15.21 -4.36 16.89
N THR A 20 -14.22 -3.70 17.46
CA THR A 20 -14.37 -2.50 18.28
C THR A 20 -13.24 -1.52 18.02
N HIS A 21 -13.48 -0.23 18.25
CA HIS A 21 -12.46 0.79 18.36
C HIS A 21 -12.50 1.41 19.75
N THR A 22 -11.33 1.63 20.34
CA THR A 22 -11.17 2.26 21.66
C THR A 22 -10.61 3.66 21.48
N TYR A 23 -11.21 4.61 22.16
CA TYR A 23 -10.95 6.04 22.08
C TYR A 23 -10.45 6.56 23.42
N ALA A 24 -9.51 7.49 23.39
CA ALA A 24 -9.07 8.25 24.56
C ALA A 24 -8.97 9.73 24.21
N VAL A 25 -9.63 10.60 24.96
CA VAL A 25 -9.55 12.05 24.83
C VAL A 25 -8.51 12.59 25.80
N ILE A 26 -7.54 13.34 25.27
CA ILE A 26 -6.47 13.95 26.06
C ILE A 26 -6.54 15.47 25.94
N ASP A 27 -6.46 16.16 27.06
CA ASP A 27 -6.21 17.60 27.13
C ASP A 27 -4.74 17.88 26.78
N CYS A 28 -4.51 18.69 25.76
CA CYS A 28 -3.16 18.93 25.26
C CYS A 28 -2.30 19.74 26.24
N ALA A 29 -2.90 20.64 27.03
CA ALA A 29 -2.18 21.52 27.94
C ALA A 29 -1.62 20.77 29.15
N THR A 30 -2.38 19.78 29.64
CA THR A 30 -2.04 19.02 30.85
C THR A 30 -1.53 17.62 30.58
N GLY A 31 -1.81 17.05 29.39
CA GLY A 31 -1.58 15.64 29.08
C GLY A 31 -2.51 14.68 29.84
N ALA A 32 -3.54 15.20 30.50
CA ALA A 32 -4.50 14.41 31.26
C ALA A 32 -5.47 13.67 30.33
N VAL A 33 -5.79 12.42 30.66
CA VAL A 33 -6.86 11.67 30.04
C VAL A 33 -8.19 12.18 30.60
N LEU A 34 -9.05 12.71 29.74
CA LEU A 34 -10.35 13.27 30.15
C LEU A 34 -11.45 12.20 30.15
N ASP A 35 -11.44 11.34 29.16
CA ASP A 35 -12.41 10.24 29.07
C ASP A 35 -11.93 9.15 28.12
N GLU A 36 -12.44 7.95 28.27
CA GLU A 36 -12.16 6.77 27.44
C GLU A 36 -13.47 6.05 27.12
N ALA A 37 -13.60 5.53 25.91
CA ALA A 37 -14.76 4.74 25.52
C ALA A 37 -14.42 3.75 24.41
N THR A 38 -15.19 2.66 24.36
CA THR A 38 -15.07 1.64 23.28
C THR A 38 -16.41 1.52 22.57
N PHE A 39 -16.36 1.52 21.24
CA PHE A 39 -17.53 1.40 20.38
C PHE A 39 -17.35 0.29 19.35
N PRO A 40 -18.43 -0.42 18.99
CA PRO A 40 -18.37 -1.43 17.92
C PRO A 40 -18.16 -0.77 16.54
N THR A 41 -17.55 -1.51 15.61
CA THR A 41 -17.23 -1.07 14.25
C THR A 41 -18.45 -1.04 13.29
N THR A 42 -19.65 -1.24 13.81
CA THR A 42 -20.89 -1.12 13.02
C THR A 42 -21.18 0.34 12.66
N PRO A 43 -21.94 0.64 11.59
CA PRO A 43 -22.30 2.02 11.23
C PRO A 43 -22.92 2.80 12.39
N ALA A 44 -23.83 2.17 13.15
CA ALA A 44 -24.44 2.79 14.34
C ALA A 44 -23.41 3.01 15.47
N GLY A 45 -22.42 2.10 15.60
CA GLY A 45 -21.33 2.23 16.57
C GLY A 45 -20.41 3.38 16.23
N LEU A 46 -20.03 3.53 14.95
CA LEU A 46 -19.22 4.64 14.46
C LEU A 46 -19.94 5.99 14.64
N GLY A 47 -21.24 6.06 14.37
CA GLY A 47 -22.04 7.27 14.63
C GLY A 47 -22.07 7.65 16.10
N ARG A 48 -22.22 6.67 17.01
CA ARG A 48 -22.16 6.92 18.48
C ARG A 48 -20.76 7.37 18.92
N ALA A 49 -19.70 6.82 18.34
CA ALA A 49 -18.33 7.23 18.64
C ALA A 49 -18.08 8.70 18.23
N ILE A 50 -18.51 9.11 17.03
CA ILE A 50 -18.40 10.50 16.59
C ILE A 50 -19.16 11.43 17.53
N GLY A 51 -20.43 11.14 17.83
CA GLY A 51 -21.20 11.96 18.77
C GLY A 51 -20.62 11.96 20.18
N TRP A 52 -19.90 10.92 20.61
CA TRP A 52 -19.17 10.91 21.86
C TRP A 52 -17.95 11.83 21.81
N VAL A 53 -17.15 11.79 20.72
CA VAL A 53 -16.02 12.70 20.49
C VAL A 53 -16.50 14.15 20.51
N GLU A 54 -17.55 14.47 19.76
CA GLU A 54 -18.14 15.82 19.70
C GLU A 54 -18.52 16.34 21.11
N ARG A 55 -19.24 15.55 21.90
CA ARG A 55 -19.63 15.95 23.26
C ARG A 55 -18.45 16.15 24.21
N ARG A 56 -17.34 15.43 24.01
CA ARG A 56 -16.16 15.53 24.89
C ARG A 56 -15.19 16.64 24.48
N THR A 57 -15.24 17.08 23.24
CA THR A 57 -14.27 18.05 22.71
C THR A 57 -14.93 19.37 22.27
N LEU A 58 -16.07 19.33 21.57
CA LEU A 58 -16.63 20.53 20.96
C LEU A 58 -17.41 21.40 21.94
N ILE A 59 -18.07 20.84 22.95
CA ILE A 59 -18.80 21.64 23.97
C ILE A 59 -17.87 22.64 24.65
N SER A 60 -16.70 22.20 25.06
CA SER A 60 -15.71 23.02 25.75
C SER A 60 -14.84 23.87 24.82
N SER A 61 -14.77 23.57 23.54
CA SER A 61 -14.09 24.38 22.51
C SER A 61 -15.00 25.35 21.78
N GLY A 62 -16.27 25.46 22.16
CA GLY A 62 -17.23 26.35 21.51
C GLY A 62 -17.61 25.91 20.08
N GLY A 63 -17.50 24.62 19.78
CA GLY A 63 -17.80 24.06 18.45
C GLY A 63 -16.62 24.10 17.48
N ASP A 64 -15.42 24.49 17.94
CA ASP A 64 -14.22 24.61 17.10
C ASP A 64 -13.62 23.24 16.79
N LEU A 65 -13.83 22.78 15.56
CA LEU A 65 -13.27 21.53 15.03
C LEU A 65 -11.75 21.61 14.85
N ASP A 66 -11.20 22.79 14.57
CA ASP A 66 -9.75 22.99 14.40
C ASP A 66 -8.99 22.88 15.72
N ALA A 67 -9.70 22.98 16.85
CA ALA A 67 -9.12 22.72 18.17
C ALA A 67 -8.91 21.22 18.50
N VAL A 68 -9.38 20.31 17.64
CA VAL A 68 -9.38 18.86 17.88
C VAL A 68 -8.57 18.11 16.83
N LEU A 69 -7.61 17.31 17.27
CA LEU A 69 -6.86 16.38 16.42
C LEU A 69 -7.24 14.95 16.73
N ILE A 70 -7.53 14.16 15.70
CA ILE A 70 -7.81 12.72 15.84
C ILE A 70 -6.60 11.92 15.36
N ALA A 71 -5.94 11.19 16.26
CA ALA A 71 -4.80 10.34 15.97
C ALA A 71 -5.23 8.86 15.95
N VAL A 72 -5.34 8.28 14.76
CA VAL A 72 -5.86 6.92 14.55
C VAL A 72 -4.72 5.96 14.24
N GLU A 73 -4.63 4.84 14.96
CA GLU A 73 -3.74 3.75 14.58
C GLU A 73 -4.34 2.96 13.42
N GLY A 74 -3.53 2.67 12.39
CA GLY A 74 -3.96 1.83 11.26
C GLY A 74 -5.04 2.44 10.36
N THR A 75 -4.94 3.73 10.04
CA THR A 75 -5.83 4.44 9.09
C THR A 75 -6.01 3.76 7.73
N GLY A 76 -5.14 2.84 7.36
CA GLY A 76 -5.20 2.07 6.11
C GLY A 76 -5.72 0.63 6.26
N SER A 77 -6.17 0.24 7.45
CA SER A 77 -6.66 -1.11 7.77
C SER A 77 -8.00 -1.03 8.52
N TYR A 78 -8.05 -1.48 9.76
CA TYR A 78 -9.28 -1.44 10.57
C TYR A 78 -9.81 -0.02 10.82
N GLY A 79 -8.94 0.98 10.90
CA GLY A 79 -9.32 2.38 11.06
C GLY A 79 -9.78 3.11 9.78
N ALA A 80 -9.77 2.44 8.62
CA ALA A 80 -10.04 3.12 7.34
C ALA A 80 -11.45 3.72 7.26
N LEU A 81 -12.46 2.95 7.61
CA LEU A 81 -13.85 3.39 7.58
C LEU A 81 -14.12 4.47 8.66
N LEU A 82 -13.59 4.29 9.86
CA LEU A 82 -13.68 5.29 10.91
C LEU A 82 -13.04 6.62 10.48
N SER A 83 -11.83 6.55 9.94
CA SER A 83 -11.14 7.76 9.47
C SER A 83 -11.91 8.51 8.40
N GLN A 84 -12.65 7.78 7.53
CA GLN A 84 -13.55 8.40 6.56
C GLN A 84 -14.68 9.14 7.26
N HIS A 85 -15.43 8.48 8.14
CA HIS A 85 -16.55 9.07 8.86
C HIS A 85 -16.13 10.29 9.71
N LEU A 86 -14.98 10.23 10.39
CA LEU A 86 -14.46 11.37 11.15
C LEU A 86 -14.08 12.55 10.26
N THR A 87 -13.49 12.28 9.09
CA THR A 87 -13.18 13.35 8.12
C THR A 87 -14.44 13.95 7.52
N ASP A 88 -15.46 13.14 7.22
CA ASP A 88 -16.75 13.61 6.70
C ASP A 88 -17.49 14.43 7.77
N ALA A 89 -17.27 14.17 9.05
CA ALA A 89 -17.74 14.99 10.16
C ALA A 89 -16.90 16.28 10.40
N GLY A 90 -15.85 16.52 9.60
CA GLY A 90 -15.05 17.74 9.63
C GLY A 90 -13.81 17.68 10.53
N PHE A 91 -13.54 16.57 11.21
CA PHE A 91 -12.34 16.45 12.04
C PHE A 91 -11.06 16.28 11.23
N ARG A 92 -9.96 16.86 11.71
CA ARG A 92 -8.63 16.55 11.19
C ARG A 92 -8.17 15.18 11.70
N VAL A 93 -7.98 14.23 10.79
CA VAL A 93 -7.57 12.85 11.10
C VAL A 93 -6.14 12.61 10.63
N VAL A 94 -5.30 12.10 11.52
CA VAL A 94 -3.90 11.77 11.24
C VAL A 94 -3.61 10.32 11.62
N GLU A 95 -2.59 9.73 10.98
CA GLU A 95 -2.08 8.43 11.39
C GLU A 95 -1.25 8.60 12.68
N ALA A 96 -1.65 7.92 13.74
CA ALA A 96 -0.91 7.93 15.00
C ALA A 96 0.53 7.44 14.78
N PRO A 97 1.54 8.11 15.36
CA PRO A 97 2.90 7.60 15.34
C PRO A 97 2.95 6.26 16.08
N THR A 98 3.70 5.30 15.53
CA THR A 98 3.90 4.03 16.23
C THR A 98 4.64 4.27 17.54
N PRO A 99 4.04 3.99 18.71
CA PRO A 99 4.68 4.23 19.99
C PRO A 99 5.96 3.40 20.09
N ALA A 100 7.00 3.99 20.72
CA ALA A 100 8.19 3.22 21.08
C ALA A 100 7.78 2.10 22.06
N ARG A 101 8.12 0.84 21.74
CA ARG A 101 7.83 -0.31 22.62
C ARG A 101 8.54 -0.12 23.96
N MET A 102 7.76 0.23 24.99
CA MET A 102 8.25 0.23 26.36
C MET A 102 8.21 -1.21 26.92
N ARG A 103 9.38 -1.72 27.31
CA ARG A 103 9.47 -3.02 28.00
C ARG A 103 8.81 -2.88 29.40
N GLY A 104 7.98 -3.85 29.78
CA GLY A 104 7.44 -3.95 31.14
C GLY A 104 6.09 -3.28 31.39
N ARG A 105 5.39 -2.72 30.39
CA ARG A 105 4.00 -2.25 30.51
C ARG A 105 3.01 -3.34 30.08
N GLY A 106 1.91 -3.45 30.83
CA GLY A 106 0.74 -4.24 30.43
C GLY A 106 0.18 -3.72 29.11
N LYS A 107 -0.49 -4.58 28.34
CA LYS A 107 -1.16 -4.24 27.09
C LYS A 107 -2.67 -4.23 27.33
N SER A 108 -3.33 -3.11 26.99
CA SER A 108 -4.79 -3.00 26.90
C SER A 108 -5.14 -1.99 25.82
N ASP A 109 -6.29 -2.13 25.19
CA ASP A 109 -6.76 -1.28 24.10
C ASP A 109 -6.87 0.19 24.55
N THR A 110 -7.24 0.46 25.81
CA THR A 110 -7.25 1.82 26.38
C THR A 110 -5.86 2.42 26.51
N LEU A 111 -4.88 1.64 26.93
CA LEU A 111 -3.48 2.10 27.00
C LEU A 111 -2.91 2.39 25.60
N ASP A 112 -3.31 1.60 24.60
CA ASP A 112 -2.87 1.79 23.22
C ASP A 112 -3.52 3.05 22.60
N ALA A 113 -4.82 3.32 22.88
CA ALA A 113 -5.49 4.56 22.48
C ALA A 113 -4.87 5.80 23.14
N VAL A 114 -4.60 5.75 24.45
CA VAL A 114 -3.89 6.82 25.17
C VAL A 114 -2.48 7.03 24.60
N ALA A 115 -1.76 5.95 24.29
CA ALA A 115 -0.43 6.02 23.70
C ALA A 115 -0.45 6.65 22.29
N ALA A 116 -1.45 6.34 21.47
CA ALA A 116 -1.67 6.94 20.16
C ALA A 116 -1.83 8.47 20.26
N ALA A 117 -2.66 8.95 21.20
CA ALA A 117 -2.81 10.38 21.43
C ALA A 117 -1.53 11.02 21.96
N ARG A 118 -0.93 10.46 23.02
CA ARG A 118 0.28 11.04 23.67
C ARG A 118 1.49 11.07 22.76
N SER A 119 1.66 10.07 21.90
CA SER A 119 2.77 10.05 20.92
C SER A 119 2.66 11.16 19.87
N SER A 120 1.47 11.73 19.69
CA SER A 120 1.25 12.86 18.78
C SER A 120 1.56 14.22 19.40
N LEU A 121 1.46 14.38 20.72
CA LEU A 121 1.64 15.68 21.40
C LEU A 121 2.95 16.40 21.12
N PRO A 122 4.12 15.74 21.13
CA PRO A 122 5.42 16.40 20.89
C PRO A 122 5.72 16.62 19.41
N MET A 123 4.86 16.14 18.50
CA MET A 123 5.13 16.25 17.06
C MET A 123 4.93 17.66 16.55
N ASP A 124 5.78 18.07 15.62
CA ASP A 124 5.53 19.26 14.79
C ASP A 124 4.26 19.05 13.97
N THR A 125 3.35 20.03 13.95
CA THR A 125 2.10 19.97 13.18
C THR A 125 2.35 19.78 11.70
N GLY A 126 3.47 20.24 11.18
CA GLY A 126 3.96 19.98 9.85
C GLY A 126 4.49 18.54 9.66
N GLU A 127 4.77 17.75 10.68
CA GLU A 127 5.23 16.35 10.61
C GLU A 127 4.11 15.32 10.77
N LEU A 128 2.91 15.74 11.07
CA LEU A 128 1.75 14.85 11.16
C LEU A 128 1.50 14.17 9.82
N ARG A 129 1.23 12.89 9.86
CA ARG A 129 0.88 12.10 8.68
C ARG A 129 -0.61 12.18 8.48
N ASP A 130 -1.06 13.07 7.61
CA ASP A 130 -2.46 13.13 7.25
C ASP A 130 -2.95 11.78 6.73
N ARG A 131 -4.22 11.50 6.97
CA ARG A 131 -4.92 10.35 6.41
C ARG A 131 -4.62 10.22 4.91
N ARG A 132 -4.59 8.99 4.39
CA ARG A 132 -4.28 8.66 2.98
C ARG A 132 -5.35 9.11 1.99
N GLY A 133 -5.81 10.31 2.03
CA GLY A 133 -6.79 10.92 1.11
C GLY A 133 -7.30 12.21 1.74
N THR A 134 -7.07 13.33 1.09
CA THR A 134 -7.54 14.65 1.56
C THR A 134 -8.79 15.10 0.83
N THR A 135 -9.06 14.51 -0.35
CA THR A 135 -10.27 14.75 -1.12
C THR A 135 -11.04 13.45 -1.31
N SER A 136 -12.36 13.53 -1.36
CA SER A 136 -13.22 12.37 -1.64
C SER A 136 -12.82 11.66 -2.94
N HIS A 137 -12.42 12.43 -3.96
CA HIS A 137 -12.02 11.90 -5.26
C HIS A 137 -10.71 11.12 -5.19
N ASP A 138 -9.65 11.70 -4.59
CA ASP A 138 -8.34 11.05 -4.46
C ASP A 138 -8.43 9.76 -3.64
N ASP A 139 -9.25 9.75 -2.60
CA ASP A 139 -9.44 8.57 -1.77
C ASP A 139 -10.22 7.46 -2.48
N GLN A 140 -11.23 7.82 -3.28
CA GLN A 140 -11.99 6.85 -4.08
C GLN A 140 -11.10 6.17 -5.12
N LEU A 141 -10.32 6.95 -5.89
CA LEU A 141 -9.37 6.38 -6.87
C LEU A 141 -8.35 5.48 -6.18
N ARG A 142 -7.72 5.97 -5.12
CA ARG A 142 -6.73 5.20 -4.36
C ARG A 142 -7.32 3.90 -3.83
N THR A 143 -8.54 3.94 -3.30
CA THR A 143 -9.25 2.76 -2.77
C THR A 143 -9.55 1.78 -3.88
N ALA A 144 -10.07 2.23 -5.03
CA ALA A 144 -10.34 1.38 -6.18
C ALA A 144 -9.06 0.69 -6.69
N LEU A 145 -7.97 1.46 -6.87
CA LEU A 145 -6.68 0.89 -7.28
C LEU A 145 -6.10 -0.09 -6.24
N ALA A 146 -6.28 0.17 -4.94
CA ALA A 146 -5.82 -0.72 -3.88
C ALA A 146 -6.60 -2.03 -3.86
N VAL A 147 -7.93 -2.00 -4.04
CA VAL A 147 -8.79 -3.18 -4.15
C VAL A 147 -8.36 -4.04 -5.35
N LEU A 148 -8.24 -3.44 -6.54
CA LEU A 148 -7.81 -4.16 -7.74
C LEU A 148 -6.38 -4.71 -7.62
N SER A 149 -5.47 -3.98 -6.99
CA SER A 149 -4.09 -4.45 -6.74
C SER A 149 -4.07 -5.65 -5.78
N THR A 150 -4.96 -5.68 -4.79
CA THR A 150 -5.10 -6.80 -3.84
C THR A 150 -5.71 -8.02 -4.54
N ALA A 151 -6.79 -7.84 -5.29
CA ALA A 151 -7.41 -8.91 -6.09
C ALA A 151 -6.40 -9.53 -7.07
N ARG A 152 -5.59 -8.69 -7.73
CA ARG A 152 -4.52 -9.15 -8.62
C ARG A 152 -3.47 -10.00 -7.90
N GLU A 153 -3.04 -9.58 -6.72
CA GLU A 153 -2.03 -10.34 -5.94
C GLU A 153 -2.57 -11.72 -5.54
N GLN A 154 -3.84 -11.78 -5.11
CA GLN A 154 -4.52 -13.03 -4.80
C GLN A 154 -4.60 -13.94 -6.03
N ALA A 155 -5.12 -13.44 -7.16
CA ALA A 155 -5.23 -14.20 -8.40
C ALA A 155 -3.86 -14.69 -8.91
N SER A 156 -2.81 -13.86 -8.85
CA SER A 156 -1.45 -14.24 -9.24
C SER A 156 -0.85 -15.34 -8.34
N THR A 157 -1.14 -15.28 -7.04
CA THR A 157 -0.70 -16.30 -6.08
C THR A 157 -1.42 -17.61 -6.32
N GLU A 158 -2.73 -17.57 -6.51
CA GLU A 158 -3.55 -18.75 -6.80
C GLU A 158 -3.16 -19.40 -8.12
N ARG A 159 -2.93 -18.59 -9.16
CA ARG A 159 -2.42 -19.06 -10.44
C ARG A 159 -1.11 -19.82 -10.30
N THR A 160 -0.18 -19.27 -9.54
CA THR A 160 1.11 -19.93 -9.29
C THR A 160 0.93 -21.26 -8.56
N ARG A 161 0.04 -21.31 -7.56
CA ARG A 161 -0.29 -22.54 -6.83
C ARG A 161 -0.92 -23.59 -7.77
N ALA A 162 -1.88 -23.18 -8.60
CA ALA A 162 -2.55 -24.07 -9.55
C ALA A 162 -1.58 -24.66 -10.59
N ILE A 163 -0.66 -23.83 -11.14
CA ILE A 163 0.38 -24.30 -12.07
C ILE A 163 1.34 -25.29 -11.40
N ASN A 164 1.75 -25.00 -10.16
CA ASN A 164 2.65 -25.88 -9.42
C ASN A 164 1.98 -27.23 -9.11
N ALA A 165 0.72 -27.23 -8.70
CA ALA A 165 -0.06 -28.42 -8.45
C ALA A 165 -0.26 -29.24 -9.76
N LEU A 166 -0.63 -28.57 -10.86
CA LEU A 166 -0.75 -29.21 -12.17
C LEU A 166 0.58 -29.84 -12.61
N THR A 167 1.67 -29.08 -12.47
CA THR A 167 3.01 -29.58 -12.85
C THR A 167 3.43 -30.80 -12.01
N ALA A 168 3.16 -30.78 -10.71
CA ALA A 168 3.44 -31.93 -9.84
C ALA A 168 2.61 -33.15 -10.25
N LEU A 169 1.33 -32.97 -10.54
CA LEU A 169 0.42 -34.05 -10.92
C LEU A 169 0.86 -34.73 -12.22
N VAL A 170 1.18 -33.95 -13.27
CA VAL A 170 1.59 -34.51 -14.58
C VAL A 170 3.03 -35.08 -14.56
N ARG A 171 3.80 -34.79 -13.52
CA ARG A 171 5.13 -35.42 -13.29
C ARG A 171 5.04 -36.79 -12.60
N THR A 172 4.01 -36.96 -11.79
CA THR A 172 3.84 -38.19 -10.99
C THR A 172 2.93 -39.22 -11.67
N HIS A 173 2.20 -38.80 -12.70
CA HIS A 173 1.29 -39.66 -13.46
C HIS A 173 1.60 -39.53 -14.96
N ASP A 174 1.76 -40.65 -15.64
CA ASP A 174 1.97 -40.66 -17.10
C ASP A 174 0.67 -40.34 -17.81
N LEU A 175 0.43 -39.06 -18.05
CA LEU A 175 -0.73 -38.53 -18.78
C LEU A 175 -0.36 -38.06 -20.20
N GLY A 176 0.82 -38.40 -20.69
CA GLY A 176 1.31 -38.04 -22.04
C GLY A 176 1.77 -36.59 -22.17
N ILE A 177 2.16 -35.93 -21.06
CA ILE A 177 2.71 -34.55 -21.05
C ILE A 177 4.14 -34.57 -20.54
N ASP A 178 5.08 -34.02 -21.33
CA ASP A 178 6.43 -33.78 -20.86
C ASP A 178 6.48 -32.55 -19.91
N ALA A 179 6.59 -32.82 -18.63
CA ALA A 179 6.67 -31.79 -17.57
C ALA A 179 8.07 -31.70 -16.94
N ARG A 180 9.13 -32.19 -17.59
CA ARG A 180 10.54 -32.03 -17.13
C ARG A 180 10.92 -30.54 -17.07
N ARG A 181 10.33 -29.72 -17.94
CA ARG A 181 10.41 -28.25 -17.91
C ARG A 181 9.10 -27.65 -17.41
N LYS A 182 9.09 -26.34 -17.27
CA LYS A 182 7.86 -25.58 -16.94
C LYS A 182 6.82 -25.80 -18.04
N LEU A 183 5.58 -26.08 -17.65
CA LEU A 183 4.46 -26.20 -18.60
C LEU A 183 4.28 -24.91 -19.41
N THR A 184 4.12 -25.09 -20.72
CA THR A 184 3.80 -23.99 -21.64
C THR A 184 2.31 -23.67 -21.62
N SER A 185 1.93 -22.47 -22.07
CA SER A 185 0.52 -22.10 -22.20
C SER A 185 -0.25 -23.06 -23.11
N SER A 186 0.37 -23.49 -24.23
CA SER A 186 -0.21 -24.47 -25.14
C SER A 186 -0.49 -25.82 -24.47
N GLN A 187 0.43 -26.32 -23.64
CA GLN A 187 0.21 -27.56 -22.88
C GLN A 187 -0.93 -27.40 -21.86
N ILE A 188 -1.02 -26.26 -21.17
CA ILE A 188 -2.13 -25.97 -20.24
C ILE A 188 -3.46 -25.93 -20.97
N GLU A 189 -3.53 -25.27 -22.13
CA GLU A 189 -4.72 -25.27 -22.98
C GLU A 189 -5.08 -26.67 -23.46
N GLN A 190 -4.11 -27.48 -23.89
CA GLN A 190 -4.30 -28.86 -24.27
C GLN A 190 -4.92 -29.68 -23.12
N ILE A 191 -4.36 -29.59 -21.91
CA ILE A 191 -4.85 -30.28 -20.73
C ILE A 191 -6.26 -29.82 -20.37
N SER A 192 -6.59 -28.55 -20.49
CA SER A 192 -7.91 -28.00 -20.16
C SER A 192 -9.05 -28.57 -21.02
N ARG A 193 -8.71 -29.09 -22.21
CA ARG A 193 -9.65 -29.67 -23.19
C ARG A 193 -9.73 -31.20 -23.11
N TRP A 194 -9.01 -31.85 -22.22
CA TRP A 194 -9.06 -33.30 -22.09
C TRP A 194 -10.47 -33.77 -21.74
N ARG A 195 -10.80 -34.93 -22.30
CA ARG A 195 -12.04 -35.68 -22.03
C ARG A 195 -11.72 -36.92 -21.20
N THR A 196 -12.72 -37.45 -20.54
CA THR A 196 -12.67 -38.76 -19.88
C THR A 196 -12.27 -39.83 -20.89
N ARG A 197 -11.47 -40.78 -20.47
CA ARG A 197 -11.03 -41.94 -21.21
C ARG A 197 -11.26 -43.17 -20.38
N ASP A 198 -11.31 -44.34 -21.04
CA ASP A 198 -11.26 -45.64 -20.38
C ASP A 198 -9.80 -45.87 -19.91
N GLU A 199 -9.55 -45.62 -18.66
CA GLU A 199 -8.23 -45.67 -18.02
C GLU A 199 -8.38 -46.27 -16.61
N PRO A 200 -7.31 -46.84 -16.01
CA PRO A 200 -7.33 -47.23 -14.61
C PRO A 200 -7.75 -46.07 -13.70
N LEU A 201 -8.46 -46.36 -12.61
CA LEU A 201 -9.07 -45.39 -11.72
C LEU A 201 -8.10 -44.25 -11.32
N GLY A 202 -6.86 -44.58 -11.00
CA GLY A 202 -5.84 -43.57 -10.62
C GLY A 202 -5.51 -42.59 -11.77
N ALA A 203 -5.34 -43.11 -12.99
CA ALA A 203 -5.03 -42.28 -14.16
C ALA A 203 -6.25 -41.44 -14.57
N ALA A 204 -7.45 -41.99 -14.55
CA ALA A 204 -8.69 -41.28 -14.82
C ALA A 204 -8.90 -40.12 -13.82
N THR A 205 -8.68 -40.37 -12.52
CA THR A 205 -8.79 -39.36 -11.48
C THR A 205 -7.73 -38.26 -11.64
N ALA A 206 -6.48 -38.64 -11.91
CA ALA A 206 -5.39 -37.68 -12.14
C ALA A 206 -5.67 -36.81 -13.38
N ARG A 207 -6.18 -37.41 -14.49
CA ARG A 207 -6.57 -36.67 -15.70
C ARG A 207 -7.69 -35.66 -15.43
N ALA A 208 -8.74 -36.07 -14.73
CA ALA A 208 -9.86 -35.21 -14.37
C ALA A 208 -9.38 -34.01 -13.51
N HIS A 209 -8.54 -34.27 -12.52
CA HIS A 209 -8.01 -33.21 -11.67
C HIS A 209 -7.03 -32.30 -12.42
N ALA A 210 -6.17 -32.84 -13.30
CA ALA A 210 -5.32 -32.06 -14.18
C ALA A 210 -6.14 -31.09 -15.07
N THR A 211 -7.25 -31.58 -15.63
CA THR A 211 -8.15 -30.77 -16.44
C THR A 211 -8.77 -29.62 -15.63
N THR A 212 -9.19 -29.88 -14.39
CA THR A 212 -9.72 -28.85 -13.47
C THR A 212 -8.68 -27.79 -13.16
N LEU A 213 -7.46 -28.21 -12.82
CA LEU A 213 -6.35 -27.27 -12.54
C LEU A 213 -5.99 -26.42 -13.76
N ALA A 214 -5.92 -27.03 -14.95
CA ALA A 214 -5.62 -26.32 -16.18
C ALA A 214 -6.70 -25.28 -16.53
N ARG A 215 -7.97 -25.60 -16.38
CA ARG A 215 -9.09 -24.66 -16.55
C ARG A 215 -8.97 -23.52 -15.55
N ARG A 216 -8.68 -23.83 -14.28
CA ARG A 216 -8.49 -22.79 -13.26
C ARG A 216 -7.34 -21.84 -13.58
N VAL A 217 -6.24 -22.32 -14.15
CA VAL A 217 -5.14 -21.45 -14.61
C VAL A 217 -5.61 -20.49 -15.71
N LEU A 218 -6.38 -20.98 -16.69
CA LEU A 218 -6.88 -20.15 -17.79
C LEU A 218 -7.90 -19.10 -17.30
N GLU A 219 -8.78 -19.45 -16.38
CA GLU A 219 -9.70 -18.51 -15.73
C GLU A 219 -8.94 -17.39 -15.01
N LEU A 220 -7.89 -17.75 -14.26
CA LEU A 220 -7.06 -16.79 -13.55
C LEU A 220 -6.26 -15.91 -14.52
N ASP A 221 -5.83 -16.43 -15.68
CA ASP A 221 -5.18 -15.64 -16.72
C ASP A 221 -6.13 -14.59 -17.30
N GLN A 222 -7.39 -14.96 -17.55
CA GLN A 222 -8.42 -14.02 -17.99
C GLN A 222 -8.74 -12.97 -16.93
N ALA A 223 -8.89 -13.38 -15.67
CA ALA A 223 -9.10 -12.46 -14.55
C ALA A 223 -7.95 -11.44 -14.39
N LEU A 224 -6.70 -11.89 -14.54
CA LEU A 224 -5.51 -11.03 -14.49
C LEU A 224 -5.43 -10.06 -15.68
N ALA A 225 -5.85 -10.47 -16.87
CA ALA A 225 -5.94 -9.62 -18.05
C ALA A 225 -7.03 -8.55 -17.85
N HIS A 226 -8.22 -8.94 -17.43
CA HIS A 226 -9.33 -8.01 -17.15
C HIS A 226 -8.96 -7.00 -16.06
N ASN A 227 -8.38 -7.46 -14.95
CA ASN A 227 -7.89 -6.59 -13.89
C ASN A 227 -6.89 -5.54 -14.40
N ARG A 228 -6.00 -5.92 -15.32
CA ARG A 228 -5.06 -4.98 -15.94
C ARG A 228 -5.81 -3.88 -16.71
N THR A 229 -6.80 -4.24 -17.52
CA THR A 229 -7.62 -3.28 -18.27
C THR A 229 -8.37 -2.33 -17.32
N GLN A 230 -8.93 -2.85 -16.22
CA GLN A 230 -9.60 -2.04 -15.21
C GLN A 230 -8.64 -1.02 -14.56
N LEU A 231 -7.41 -1.45 -14.21
CA LEU A 231 -6.39 -0.53 -13.66
C LEU A 231 -6.02 0.56 -14.66
N GLU A 232 -5.83 0.21 -15.94
CA GLU A 232 -5.53 1.16 -17.01
C GLU A 232 -6.64 2.19 -17.17
N GLU A 233 -7.89 1.74 -17.19
CA GLU A 233 -9.08 2.60 -17.36
C GLU A 233 -9.25 3.56 -16.19
N LEU A 234 -9.19 3.07 -14.95
CA LEU A 234 -9.29 3.92 -13.76
C LEU A 234 -8.21 4.99 -13.73
N MET A 235 -6.96 4.63 -14.02
CA MET A 235 -5.86 5.59 -14.05
C MET A 235 -6.02 6.60 -15.19
N ARG A 236 -6.44 6.16 -16.36
CA ARG A 236 -6.67 7.03 -17.51
C ARG A 236 -7.78 8.05 -17.24
N THR A 237 -8.85 7.63 -16.56
CA THR A 237 -10.03 8.48 -16.31
C THR A 237 -9.81 9.44 -15.14
N HIS A 238 -9.17 8.97 -14.06
CA HIS A 238 -9.12 9.71 -12.80
C HIS A 238 -7.75 10.29 -12.44
N ALA A 239 -6.68 9.87 -13.10
CA ALA A 239 -5.33 10.39 -12.91
C ALA A 239 -4.54 10.42 -14.25
N PRO A 240 -5.07 11.10 -15.30
CA PRO A 240 -4.51 11.03 -16.65
C PRO A 240 -3.05 11.51 -16.71
N GLU A 241 -2.75 12.64 -16.10
CA GLU A 241 -1.40 13.22 -16.14
C GLU A 241 -0.37 12.35 -15.42
N GLN A 242 -0.68 11.93 -14.19
CA GLN A 242 0.19 11.07 -13.40
C GLN A 242 0.40 9.71 -14.07
N SER A 243 -0.67 9.13 -14.60
CA SER A 243 -0.59 7.83 -15.27
C SER A 243 0.23 7.90 -16.56
N GLN A 244 0.04 8.93 -17.38
CA GLN A 244 0.81 9.16 -18.60
C GLN A 244 2.29 9.34 -18.28
N ALA A 245 2.63 10.19 -17.33
CA ALA A 245 4.00 10.44 -16.92
C ALA A 245 4.70 9.19 -16.37
N LEU A 246 3.99 8.36 -15.60
CA LEU A 246 4.52 7.10 -15.10
C LEU A 246 4.71 6.07 -16.21
N LEU A 247 3.73 5.90 -17.10
CA LEU A 247 3.76 4.92 -18.18
C LEU A 247 4.78 5.27 -19.27
N ALA A 248 5.12 6.54 -19.43
CA ALA A 248 6.18 6.97 -20.35
C ALA A 248 7.59 6.54 -19.91
N ALA A 249 7.76 6.23 -18.61
CA ALA A 249 9.06 5.83 -18.09
C ALA A 249 9.34 4.34 -18.36
N PRO A 250 10.57 3.98 -18.84
CA PRO A 250 10.91 2.60 -19.15
C PRO A 250 10.74 1.69 -17.92
N GLY A 251 10.14 0.52 -18.14
CA GLY A 251 9.95 -0.49 -17.11
C GLY A 251 8.74 -0.27 -16.18
N ILE A 252 7.91 0.75 -16.45
CA ILE A 252 6.69 1.00 -15.70
C ILE A 252 5.48 0.61 -16.56
N GLY A 253 4.84 -0.49 -16.21
CA GLY A 253 3.54 -0.89 -16.78
C GLY A 253 2.39 -0.53 -15.86
N PRO A 254 1.12 -0.75 -16.31
CA PRO A 254 -0.08 -0.33 -15.57
C PRO A 254 -0.15 -0.80 -14.12
N VAL A 255 0.22 -2.05 -13.88
CA VAL A 255 0.21 -2.64 -12.52
C VAL A 255 1.21 -1.94 -11.59
N VAL A 256 2.39 -1.60 -12.12
CA VAL A 256 3.41 -0.87 -11.37
C VAL A 256 2.97 0.57 -11.12
N ALA A 257 2.42 1.24 -12.14
CA ALA A 257 1.89 2.60 -12.03
C ALA A 257 0.78 2.68 -10.97
N ALA A 258 -0.20 1.77 -11.00
CA ALA A 258 -1.25 1.69 -9.99
C ALA A 258 -0.69 1.49 -8.57
N THR A 259 0.30 0.59 -8.40
CA THR A 259 0.96 0.39 -7.10
C THR A 259 1.65 1.64 -6.59
N VAL A 260 2.30 2.39 -7.49
CA VAL A 260 2.96 3.66 -7.16
C VAL A 260 1.94 4.72 -6.75
N LEU A 261 0.82 4.86 -7.49
CA LEU A 261 -0.25 5.80 -7.17
C LEU A 261 -0.92 5.49 -5.82
N VAL A 262 -1.19 4.22 -5.53
CA VAL A 262 -1.73 3.80 -4.22
C VAL A 262 -0.79 4.21 -3.08
N ALA A 263 0.52 4.02 -3.26
CA ALA A 263 1.50 4.37 -2.24
C ALA A 263 1.74 5.89 -2.15
N TRP A 264 1.63 6.60 -3.26
CA TRP A 264 1.72 8.06 -3.30
C TRP A 264 0.56 8.71 -2.52
N GLY A 265 -0.67 8.23 -2.73
CA GLY A 265 -1.89 8.75 -2.10
C GLY A 265 -2.34 10.05 -2.75
N HIS A 266 -2.10 11.17 -2.09
CA HIS A 266 -2.50 12.51 -2.54
C HIS A 266 -1.31 13.49 -2.52
N PRO A 267 -1.40 14.63 -3.21
CA PRO A 267 -0.41 15.70 -3.13
C PRO A 267 -0.19 16.14 -1.69
N GLY A 268 1.08 16.33 -1.33
CA GLY A 268 1.47 16.75 0.03
C GLY A 268 1.69 15.61 1.05
N ARG A 269 1.12 14.42 0.84
CA ARG A 269 1.34 13.28 1.73
C ARG A 269 2.80 12.85 1.81
N VAL A 270 3.50 12.88 0.69
CA VAL A 270 4.92 12.53 0.59
C VAL A 270 5.74 13.81 0.46
N ARG A 271 6.25 14.33 1.56
CA ARG A 271 6.88 15.64 1.65
C ARG A 271 8.23 15.75 0.97
N SER A 272 8.95 14.66 0.82
CA SER A 272 10.30 14.66 0.28
C SER A 272 10.65 13.34 -0.40
N GLU A 273 11.68 13.39 -1.24
CA GLU A 273 12.29 12.21 -1.83
C GLU A 273 12.77 11.19 -0.79
N ALA A 274 13.29 11.69 0.34
CA ALA A 274 13.73 10.86 1.45
C ALA A 274 12.54 10.16 2.12
N ALA A 275 11.41 10.85 2.30
CA ALA A 275 10.18 10.28 2.84
C ALA A 275 9.64 9.16 1.94
N LEU A 276 9.60 9.37 0.61
CA LEU A 276 9.21 8.29 -0.32
C LEU A 276 10.15 7.09 -0.24
N ALA A 277 11.46 7.33 -0.08
CA ALA A 277 12.43 6.25 0.06
C ALA A 277 12.25 5.45 1.36
N MET A 278 11.86 6.09 2.45
CA MET A 278 11.50 5.41 3.69
C MET A 278 10.25 4.56 3.51
N ILE A 279 9.19 5.12 2.91
CA ILE A 279 7.95 4.40 2.59
C ILE A 279 8.24 3.20 1.68
N ALA A 280 9.07 3.37 0.64
CA ALA A 280 9.42 2.32 -0.30
C ALA A 280 10.41 1.27 0.26
N GLY A 281 10.97 1.47 1.45
CA GLY A 281 12.04 0.63 1.99
C GLY A 281 13.32 0.68 1.16
N THR A 282 13.56 1.78 0.43
CA THR A 282 14.75 2.00 -0.42
C THR A 282 15.75 2.97 0.19
N ALA A 283 15.42 3.60 1.32
CA ALA A 283 16.34 4.42 2.07
C ALA A 283 17.45 3.56 2.69
N PRO A 284 18.72 3.95 2.56
CA PRO A 284 19.81 3.28 3.24
C PRO A 284 19.73 3.54 4.75
N ILE A 285 19.76 2.49 5.57
CA ILE A 285 19.85 2.62 7.02
C ILE A 285 21.34 2.55 7.40
N PRO A 286 21.93 3.56 8.05
CA PRO A 286 23.30 3.50 8.52
C PRO A 286 23.52 2.30 9.44
N ALA A 287 24.62 1.59 9.23
CA ALA A 287 25.05 0.46 10.04
C ALA A 287 26.58 0.51 10.18
N SER A 288 27.09 1.72 10.34
CA SER A 288 28.50 2.02 10.44
C SER A 288 29.01 1.83 11.88
N SER A 289 30.23 1.32 12.02
CA SER A 289 30.94 1.25 13.29
C SER A 289 32.43 1.56 13.05
N GLY A 290 33.01 2.45 13.84
CA GLY A 290 34.40 2.88 13.68
C GLY A 290 34.65 3.42 12.28
N ASN A 291 35.72 3.00 11.65
CA ASN A 291 36.16 3.48 10.33
C ASN A 291 35.37 2.85 9.14
N THR A 292 34.38 2.00 9.40
CA THR A 292 33.65 1.30 8.34
C THR A 292 32.28 1.93 8.12
N THR A 293 32.06 2.55 6.94
CA THR A 293 30.75 3.05 6.52
C THR A 293 29.96 1.95 5.81
N ARG A 294 28.92 1.45 6.45
CA ARG A 294 28.02 0.45 5.89
C ARG A 294 26.56 0.89 6.00
N HIS A 295 25.73 0.33 5.09
CA HIS A 295 24.30 0.54 5.12
C HIS A 295 23.58 -0.81 5.05
N ARG A 296 22.53 -0.96 5.85
CA ARG A 296 21.66 -2.15 5.83
C ARG A 296 20.33 -1.86 5.14
N LEU A 297 19.63 -2.92 4.80
CA LEU A 297 18.29 -2.86 4.23
C LEU A 297 17.31 -2.26 5.24
N ASN A 298 16.37 -1.44 4.76
CA ASN A 298 15.20 -0.99 5.53
C ASN A 298 14.08 -2.05 5.40
N PRO A 299 13.74 -2.80 6.46
CA PRO A 299 12.67 -3.81 6.42
C PRO A 299 11.29 -3.22 6.64
N GLY A 300 11.18 -1.96 7.10
CA GLY A 300 9.92 -1.32 7.53
C GLY A 300 9.12 -0.63 6.43
N GLY A 301 9.54 -0.75 5.15
CA GLY A 301 8.84 -0.10 4.03
C GLY A 301 7.65 -0.91 3.51
N ASP A 302 6.82 -0.25 2.69
CA ASP A 302 5.75 -0.87 1.92
C ASP A 302 6.32 -1.94 0.96
N ARG A 303 6.01 -3.20 1.23
CA ARG A 303 6.52 -4.34 0.46
C ARG A 303 6.01 -4.37 -0.97
N ARG A 304 4.77 -3.90 -1.22
CA ARG A 304 4.19 -3.84 -2.57
C ARG A 304 4.93 -2.81 -3.42
N LEU A 305 5.13 -1.61 -2.87
CA LEU A 305 5.91 -0.57 -3.52
C LEU A 305 7.36 -1.00 -3.75
N ASN A 306 8.00 -1.63 -2.76
CA ASN A 306 9.37 -2.15 -2.92
C ASN A 306 9.47 -3.20 -4.03
N LYS A 307 8.48 -4.12 -4.12
CA LYS A 307 8.38 -5.12 -5.19
C LYS A 307 8.17 -4.46 -6.55
N ALA A 308 7.30 -3.45 -6.64
CA ALA A 308 7.07 -2.69 -7.88
C ALA A 308 8.35 -1.99 -8.36
N ILE A 309 9.06 -1.29 -7.46
CA ILE A 309 10.35 -0.68 -7.78
C ILE A 309 11.40 -1.72 -8.21
N ASN A 310 11.42 -2.88 -7.56
CA ASN A 310 12.31 -3.98 -7.98
C ASN A 310 11.97 -4.49 -9.38
N THR A 311 10.71 -4.56 -9.74
CA THR A 311 10.27 -4.93 -11.09
C THR A 311 10.78 -3.92 -12.11
N ILE A 312 10.70 -2.61 -11.82
CA ILE A 312 11.26 -1.56 -12.70
C ILE A 312 12.78 -1.77 -12.88
N VAL A 313 13.51 -2.02 -11.78
CA VAL A 313 14.97 -2.26 -11.84
C VAL A 313 15.29 -3.43 -12.77
N ILE A 314 14.64 -4.58 -12.56
CA ILE A 314 14.91 -5.80 -13.34
C ILE A 314 14.56 -5.57 -14.82
N THR A 315 13.44 -4.90 -15.08
CA THR A 315 13.02 -4.59 -16.45
C THR A 315 14.02 -3.66 -17.13
N ARG A 316 14.44 -2.56 -16.48
CA ARG A 316 15.41 -1.62 -17.04
C ARG A 316 16.79 -2.25 -17.29
N ILE A 317 17.27 -3.10 -16.41
CA ILE A 317 18.52 -3.85 -16.65
C ILE A 317 18.43 -4.67 -17.94
N ARG A 318 17.25 -5.14 -18.33
CA ARG A 318 17.04 -5.94 -19.55
C ARG A 318 16.89 -5.08 -20.80
N ILE A 319 16.18 -3.95 -20.72
CA ILE A 319 15.76 -3.19 -21.92
C ILE A 319 16.42 -1.82 -22.07
N ASP A 320 16.91 -1.18 -20.98
CA ASP A 320 17.43 0.17 -20.99
C ASP A 320 18.96 0.18 -21.10
N PRO A 321 19.54 0.70 -22.21
CA PRO A 321 20.99 0.76 -22.39
C PRO A 321 21.70 1.56 -21.31
N THR A 322 21.11 2.67 -20.85
CA THR A 322 21.69 3.54 -19.82
C THR A 322 21.83 2.80 -18.49
N THR A 323 20.79 2.06 -18.12
CA THR A 323 20.82 1.22 -16.90
C THR A 323 21.84 0.10 -17.03
N ARG A 324 21.98 -0.53 -18.19
CA ARG A 324 23.01 -1.57 -18.43
C ARG A 324 24.41 -1.00 -18.28
N ALA A 325 24.70 0.13 -18.92
CA ALA A 325 26.00 0.79 -18.79
C ALA A 325 26.33 1.15 -17.34
N TYR A 326 25.35 1.61 -16.58
CA TYR A 326 25.51 1.85 -15.13
C TYR A 326 25.88 0.56 -14.39
N VAL A 327 25.18 -0.54 -14.64
CA VAL A 327 25.44 -1.83 -13.99
C VAL A 327 26.87 -2.31 -14.26
N GLU A 328 27.30 -2.29 -15.52
CA GLU A 328 28.66 -2.74 -15.91
C GLU A 328 29.75 -1.86 -15.26
N ARG A 329 29.59 -0.56 -15.26
CA ARG A 329 30.51 0.35 -14.56
C ARG A 329 30.61 0.02 -13.07
N ARG A 330 29.46 -0.20 -12.40
CA ARG A 330 29.44 -0.48 -10.96
C ARG A 330 29.99 -1.87 -10.62
N ARG A 331 29.88 -2.84 -11.54
CA ARG A 331 30.56 -4.14 -11.41
C ARG A 331 32.06 -3.98 -11.53
N GLY A 332 32.54 -3.16 -12.48
CA GLY A 332 33.95 -2.83 -12.61
C GLY A 332 34.53 -2.13 -11.37
N GLU A 333 33.72 -1.40 -10.61
CA GLU A 333 34.06 -0.81 -9.31
C GLU A 333 34.01 -1.83 -8.13
N GLY A 334 33.81 -3.12 -8.40
CA GLY A 334 33.77 -4.19 -7.40
C GLY A 334 32.47 -4.31 -6.60
N LYS A 335 31.38 -3.66 -7.03
CA LYS A 335 30.09 -3.78 -6.34
C LYS A 335 29.33 -5.04 -6.73
N THR A 336 28.71 -5.67 -5.75
CA THR A 336 27.86 -6.84 -5.96
C THR A 336 26.53 -6.44 -6.63
N ASP A 337 25.92 -7.37 -7.36
CA ASP A 337 24.60 -7.14 -7.99
C ASP A 337 23.52 -6.74 -6.99
N ARG A 338 23.62 -7.19 -5.73
CA ARG A 338 22.69 -6.78 -4.66
C ARG A 338 22.85 -5.30 -4.30
N GLU A 339 24.08 -4.81 -4.22
CA GLU A 339 24.37 -3.40 -3.95
C GLU A 339 23.95 -2.53 -5.11
N ILE A 340 24.25 -2.93 -6.35
CA ILE A 340 23.84 -2.24 -7.56
C ILE A 340 22.33 -2.10 -7.64
N ARG A 341 21.58 -3.18 -7.39
CA ARG A 341 20.11 -3.13 -7.33
C ARG A 341 19.57 -2.17 -6.25
N ARG A 342 20.21 -2.11 -5.07
CA ARG A 342 19.83 -1.14 -4.04
C ARG A 342 20.04 0.31 -4.48
N CYS A 343 21.16 0.59 -5.12
CA CYS A 343 21.42 1.91 -5.72
C CYS A 343 20.36 2.26 -6.78
N LEU A 344 20.10 1.36 -7.72
CA LEU A 344 19.08 1.56 -8.76
C LEU A 344 17.68 1.78 -8.17
N LYS A 345 17.28 1.00 -7.15
CA LYS A 345 16.01 1.23 -6.45
C LYS A 345 15.92 2.65 -5.88
N ARG A 346 16.99 3.15 -5.28
CA ARG A 346 17.03 4.52 -4.74
C ARG A 346 16.92 5.57 -5.85
N TYR A 347 17.60 5.39 -6.99
CA TYR A 347 17.48 6.27 -8.16
C TYR A 347 16.07 6.28 -8.73
N ILE A 348 15.45 5.10 -8.89
CA ILE A 348 14.07 4.98 -9.37
C ILE A 348 13.10 5.67 -8.40
N THR A 349 13.25 5.47 -7.10
CA THR A 349 12.42 6.15 -6.10
C THR A 349 12.50 7.66 -6.23
N ARG A 350 13.71 8.20 -6.46
CA ARG A 350 13.95 9.62 -6.71
C ARG A 350 13.23 10.10 -7.97
N GLN A 351 13.33 9.33 -9.04
CA GLN A 351 12.66 9.64 -10.30
C GLN A 351 11.14 9.64 -10.14
N LEU A 352 10.58 8.61 -9.49
CA LEU A 352 9.14 8.53 -9.20
C LEU A 352 8.65 9.74 -8.41
N TYR A 353 9.38 10.15 -7.36
CA TYR A 353 9.05 11.32 -6.59
C TYR A 353 8.98 12.58 -7.46
N ARG A 354 10.02 12.83 -8.27
CA ARG A 354 10.07 14.00 -9.16
C ARG A 354 8.93 13.98 -10.18
N THR A 355 8.71 12.85 -10.84
CA THR A 355 7.62 12.69 -11.81
C THR A 355 6.27 13.06 -11.19
N LEU A 356 5.95 12.49 -10.03
CA LEU A 356 4.66 12.73 -9.39
C LEU A 356 4.52 14.15 -8.81
N THR A 357 5.58 14.74 -8.31
CA THR A 357 5.57 16.14 -7.83
C THR A 357 5.36 17.12 -8.98
N HIS A 358 5.97 16.89 -10.13
CA HIS A 358 5.82 17.77 -11.29
C HIS A 358 4.41 17.71 -11.88
N THR A 359 3.80 16.53 -11.96
CA THR A 359 2.44 16.39 -12.49
C THR A 359 1.36 16.96 -11.55
N THR A 360 1.64 17.06 -10.27
CA THR A 360 0.70 17.67 -9.30
C THR A 360 0.86 19.18 -9.18
N ALA A 361 1.99 19.73 -9.62
CA ALA A 361 2.25 21.19 -9.62
C ALA A 361 1.64 21.93 -10.82
N GLN A 362 1.20 21.22 -11.87
CA GLN A 362 0.49 21.82 -12.99
C GLN A 362 -1.01 21.88 -12.64
N PRO A 363 -1.63 23.07 -12.57
CA PRO A 363 -3.08 23.17 -12.42
C PRO A 363 -3.74 22.54 -13.66
N ALA A 364 -4.76 21.70 -13.43
CA ALA A 364 -5.55 21.13 -14.51
C ALA A 364 -5.98 22.24 -15.49
N PRO A 365 -5.93 22.04 -16.81
CA PRO A 365 -6.43 23.00 -17.76
C PRO A 365 -7.90 23.29 -17.40
N LYS A 366 -8.21 24.56 -17.14
CA LYS A 366 -9.59 25.01 -16.89
C LYS A 366 -10.44 24.51 -18.07
N GLN A 367 -11.35 23.59 -17.79
CA GLN A 367 -12.36 23.20 -18.77
C GLN A 367 -13.05 24.49 -19.23
N ALA A 368 -12.97 24.76 -20.53
CA ALA A 368 -13.72 25.86 -21.13
C ALA A 368 -15.21 25.65 -20.83
N PRO A 369 -15.95 26.68 -20.45
CA PRO A 369 -17.39 26.56 -20.24
C PRO A 369 -18.03 26.04 -21.52
N ILE A 370 -18.81 24.98 -21.39
CA ILE A 370 -19.67 24.48 -22.47
C ILE A 370 -20.62 25.62 -22.76
N ALA A 371 -20.47 26.24 -23.93
CA ALA A 371 -21.39 27.23 -24.41
C ALA A 371 -22.79 26.61 -24.55
N ALA A 372 -23.76 27.25 -23.92
CA ALA A 372 -25.18 26.89 -23.96
C ALA A 372 -25.77 27.08 -25.36
#